data_41a79c0997327f84856a36763e20a1aa
#
_entry.id   41a79c0997327f84856a36763e20a1aa
#
_cell.length_a   1.000
_cell.length_b   1.000
_cell.length_c   1.000
_cell.angle_alpha   90.00
_cell.angle_beta   90.00
_cell.angle_gamma   90.00
#
_symmetry.space_group_name_H-M   'P 1'
#
loop_
_entity.id
_entity.type
_entity.pdbx_description
1 polymer ?
#
loop_
_entity_poly.entity_id
_entity_poly.type
_entity_poly.pdbx_seq_one_letter_code
_entity_poly.pdbx_strand_id
1 'polypeptide(L)'
;FIAKLGEIIRDKDPKKDQDLRFNACHVLGRYAKWRQLDAQEIITDAVLDTSFTRYIRFQLITAISRTYELMIPGNMHDDRKIIQTLIKLLDDSDGGVRGYAHIILKKGTNDVGKFGFNPGHNKTDRQAAIRRWNDWASQVTAPLLSDNFIKKPQK
;
A
#
# COMPACT_ATOMS: atom_id res chain seq x y z
N PHE A 1 18.10 11.37 -1.13
CA PHE A 1 16.89 12.00 -1.66
C PHE A 1 15.63 11.30 -1.14
N ILE A 2 15.48 9.98 -1.31
CA ILE A 2 14.31 9.19 -0.86
C ILE A 2 14.08 9.35 0.65
N ALA A 3 15.15 9.21 1.46
CA ALA A 3 15.07 9.40 2.91
C ALA A 3 14.51 10.79 3.28
N LYS A 4 14.94 11.85 2.57
CA LYS A 4 14.44 13.21 2.80
C LYS A 4 12.95 13.36 2.49
N LEU A 5 12.47 12.70 1.46
CA LEU A 5 11.02 12.66 1.18
C LEU A 5 10.25 11.95 2.31
N GLY A 6 10.82 10.88 2.86
CA GLY A 6 10.26 10.19 4.03
C GLY A 6 10.19 11.08 5.28
N GLU A 7 11.21 11.89 5.53
CA GLU A 7 11.20 12.88 6.62
C GLU A 7 10.08 13.92 6.43
N ILE A 8 9.92 14.44 5.21
CA ILE A 8 8.86 15.40 4.88
C ILE A 8 7.47 14.80 5.15
N ILE A 9 7.24 13.55 4.76
CA ILE A 9 5.96 12.89 4.99
C ILE A 9 5.70 12.68 6.48
N ARG A 10 6.71 12.25 7.24
CA ARG A 10 6.61 11.96 8.68
C ARG A 10 6.55 13.21 9.56
N ASP A 11 6.85 14.37 9.00
CA ASP A 11 6.77 15.62 9.73
C ASP A 11 5.31 15.95 10.06
N LYS A 12 4.97 15.88 11.35
CA LYS A 12 3.60 16.06 11.85
C LYS A 12 3.28 17.51 12.24
N ASP A 13 4.18 18.46 11.96
CA ASP A 13 3.91 19.86 12.23
C ASP A 13 2.71 20.34 11.39
N PRO A 14 1.58 20.72 12.03
CA PRO A 14 0.38 21.16 11.31
C PRO A 14 0.58 22.48 10.57
N LYS A 15 1.62 23.24 10.91
CA LYS A 15 1.97 24.50 10.24
C LYS A 15 2.76 24.28 8.95
N LYS A 16 3.26 23.09 8.73
CA LYS A 16 3.98 22.76 7.50
C LYS A 16 3.02 22.44 6.37
N ASP A 17 3.42 22.88 5.22
CA ASP A 17 2.68 22.84 3.98
C ASP A 17 2.19 21.41 3.65
N GLN A 18 0.87 21.24 3.64
CA GLN A 18 0.25 19.98 3.23
C GLN A 18 0.56 19.65 1.76
N ASP A 19 0.77 20.66 0.92
CA ASP A 19 1.12 20.47 -0.49
C ASP A 19 2.53 19.88 -0.62
N LEU A 20 3.44 20.27 0.27
CA LEU A 20 4.78 19.68 0.30
C LEU A 20 4.73 18.17 0.63
N ARG A 21 3.89 17.78 1.60
CA ARG A 21 3.69 16.35 1.92
C ARG A 21 3.01 15.61 0.79
N PHE A 22 2.01 16.22 0.17
CA PHE A 22 1.34 15.66 -1.00
C PHE A 22 2.34 15.39 -2.12
N ASN A 23 3.16 16.39 -2.45
CA ASN A 23 4.18 16.26 -3.49
C ASN A 23 5.22 15.19 -3.13
N ALA A 24 5.63 15.10 -1.85
CA ALA A 24 6.54 14.07 -1.39
C ALA A 24 5.94 12.65 -1.54
N CYS A 25 4.66 12.44 -1.21
CA CYS A 25 3.96 11.18 -1.46
C CYS A 25 3.93 10.83 -2.95
N HIS A 26 3.63 11.83 -3.80
CA HIS A 26 3.59 11.64 -5.25
C HIS A 26 4.95 11.22 -5.82
N VAL A 27 5.99 11.92 -5.41
CA VAL A 27 7.35 11.63 -5.86
C VAL A 27 7.80 10.26 -5.37
N LEU A 28 7.57 9.92 -4.10
CA LEU A 28 7.85 8.58 -3.57
C LEU A 28 7.12 7.48 -4.33
N GLY A 29 5.85 7.70 -4.71
CA GLY A 29 5.11 6.75 -5.52
C GLY A 29 5.77 6.49 -6.88
N ARG A 30 6.38 7.49 -7.49
CA ARG A 30 7.14 7.33 -8.75
C ARG A 30 8.41 6.51 -8.53
N TYR A 31 9.15 6.75 -7.43
CA TYR A 31 10.34 5.96 -7.10
C TYR A 31 9.98 4.52 -6.75
N ALA A 32 8.92 4.31 -5.97
CA ALA A 32 8.42 2.97 -5.65
C ALA A 32 8.04 2.18 -6.91
N LYS A 33 7.45 2.87 -7.92
CA LYS A 33 7.16 2.29 -9.23
C LYS A 33 8.40 1.75 -9.94
N TRP A 34 9.54 2.41 -9.78
CA TRP A 34 10.80 1.92 -10.31
C TRP A 34 11.45 0.88 -9.40
N ARG A 35 10.66 0.29 -8.52
CA ARG A 35 11.08 -0.76 -7.59
C ARG A 35 12.21 -0.33 -6.65
N GLN A 36 12.22 0.93 -6.24
CA GLN A 36 13.10 1.42 -5.19
C GLN A 36 12.56 0.97 -3.83
N LEU A 37 13.22 0.00 -3.21
CA LEU A 37 12.77 -0.62 -1.95
C LEU A 37 12.56 0.40 -0.84
N ASP A 38 13.52 1.32 -0.66
CA ASP A 38 13.44 2.35 0.37
C ASP A 38 12.17 3.20 0.23
N ALA A 39 11.77 3.53 -1.01
CA ALA A 39 10.56 4.29 -1.24
C ALA A 39 9.30 3.47 -0.91
N GLN A 40 9.28 2.20 -1.23
CA GLN A 40 8.17 1.31 -0.90
C GLN A 40 8.05 1.09 0.61
N GLU A 41 9.16 0.92 1.32
CA GLU A 41 9.17 0.80 2.77
C GLU A 41 8.60 2.04 3.45
N ILE A 42 9.05 3.23 3.02
CA ILE A 42 8.54 4.49 3.55
C ILE A 42 7.02 4.60 3.34
N ILE A 43 6.52 4.28 2.15
CA ILE A 43 5.09 4.37 1.84
C ILE A 43 4.28 3.36 2.65
N THR A 44 4.72 2.10 2.71
CA THR A 44 3.99 1.04 3.40
C THR A 44 3.95 1.23 4.90
N ASP A 45 5.01 1.79 5.49
CA ASP A 45 5.06 2.10 6.91
C ASP A 45 4.21 3.34 7.24
N ALA A 46 4.35 4.40 6.42
CA ALA A 46 3.63 5.64 6.66
C ALA A 46 2.11 5.47 6.51
N VAL A 47 1.62 4.67 5.56
CA VAL A 47 0.18 4.48 5.33
C VAL A 47 -0.52 3.81 6.52
N LEU A 48 0.20 3.03 7.31
CA LEU A 48 -0.32 2.37 8.52
C LEU A 48 -0.36 3.31 9.73
N ASP A 49 0.32 4.45 9.68
CA ASP A 49 0.31 5.41 10.79
C ASP A 49 -1.03 6.16 10.84
N THR A 50 -1.86 5.81 11.81
CA THR A 50 -3.19 6.40 12.02
C THR A 50 -3.16 7.85 12.49
N SER A 51 -2.00 8.38 12.86
CA SER A 51 -1.84 9.79 13.23
C SER A 51 -1.82 10.73 12.01
N PHE A 52 -1.62 10.20 10.81
CA PHE A 52 -1.79 10.98 9.59
C PHE A 52 -3.26 11.23 9.28
N THR A 53 -3.54 12.40 8.69
CA THR A 53 -4.88 12.72 8.21
C THR A 53 -5.31 11.72 7.13
N ARG A 54 -6.62 11.52 6.99
CA ARG A 54 -7.21 10.73 5.89
C ARG A 54 -6.64 11.14 4.53
N TYR A 55 -6.48 12.45 4.32
CA TYR A 55 -5.96 12.98 3.06
C TYR A 55 -4.56 12.46 2.73
N ILE A 56 -3.61 12.55 3.66
CA ILE A 56 -2.25 12.03 3.47
C ILE A 56 -2.26 10.51 3.27
N ARG A 57 -3.06 9.79 4.05
CA ARG A 57 -3.19 8.34 3.92
C ARG A 57 -3.75 7.93 2.55
N PHE A 58 -4.69 8.68 2.00
CA PHE A 58 -5.16 8.46 0.63
C PHE A 58 -4.07 8.69 -0.41
N GLN A 59 -3.22 9.70 -0.23
CA GLN A 59 -2.09 9.91 -1.13
C GLN A 59 -1.08 8.77 -1.08
N LEU A 60 -0.82 8.23 0.11
CA LEU A 60 0.05 7.06 0.27
C LEU A 60 -0.55 5.80 -0.38
N ILE A 61 -1.85 5.55 -0.23
CA ILE A 61 -2.54 4.46 -0.93
C ILE A 61 -2.50 4.69 -2.45
N THR A 62 -2.68 5.93 -2.90
CA THR A 62 -2.53 6.29 -4.32
C THR A 62 -1.10 6.04 -4.81
N ALA A 63 -0.10 6.33 -4.00
CA ALA A 63 1.29 6.03 -4.33
C ALA A 63 1.52 4.52 -4.48
N ILE A 64 0.95 3.70 -3.60
CA ILE A 64 0.93 2.24 -3.73
C ILE A 64 0.24 1.84 -5.04
N SER A 65 -0.94 2.38 -5.32
CA SER A 65 -1.68 2.11 -6.56
C SER A 65 -0.86 2.43 -7.81
N ARG A 66 -0.17 3.57 -7.81
CA ARG A 66 0.66 3.99 -8.95
C ARG A 66 1.87 3.12 -9.19
N THR A 67 2.42 2.52 -8.15
CA THR A 67 3.48 1.52 -8.28
C THR A 67 3.02 0.38 -9.20
N TYR A 68 1.72 0.10 -9.23
CA TYR A 68 1.08 -0.97 -10.00
C TYR A 68 0.17 -0.49 -11.14
N GLU A 69 -0.02 0.81 -11.32
CA GLU A 69 -1.00 1.39 -12.26
C GLU A 69 -0.66 1.14 -13.73
N LEU A 70 0.60 0.97 -14.04
CA LEU A 70 1.07 0.54 -15.36
C LEU A 70 1.24 -0.98 -15.43
N MET A 71 0.85 -1.69 -14.39
CA MET A 71 0.91 -3.12 -14.37
C MET A 71 -0.39 -3.69 -14.93
N ILE A 72 -0.22 -4.70 -15.70
CA ILE A 72 -1.27 -5.60 -16.13
C ILE A 72 -2.04 -6.04 -14.86
N PRO A 73 -3.38 -5.99 -14.85
CA PRO A 73 -4.16 -6.51 -13.73
C PRO A 73 -3.64 -7.88 -13.31
N GLY A 74 -3.42 -8.07 -12.02
CA GLY A 74 -2.89 -9.32 -11.48
C GLY A 74 -1.41 -9.33 -11.09
N ASN A 75 -0.61 -8.34 -11.48
CA ASN A 75 0.84 -8.35 -11.19
C ASN A 75 1.21 -8.02 -9.73
N MET A 76 0.24 -7.60 -8.90
CA MET A 76 0.48 -7.39 -7.47
C MET A 76 0.82 -8.70 -6.73
N HIS A 77 0.60 -9.86 -7.36
CA HIS A 77 1.01 -11.14 -6.79
C HIS A 77 2.50 -11.23 -6.43
N ASP A 78 3.33 -10.39 -7.07
CA ASP A 78 4.78 -10.39 -6.87
C ASP A 78 5.23 -9.50 -5.71
N ASP A 79 4.28 -8.86 -4.99
CA ASP A 79 4.63 -7.99 -3.86
C ASP A 79 3.86 -8.33 -2.58
N ARG A 80 4.43 -9.26 -1.83
CA ARG A 80 3.86 -9.71 -0.57
C ARG A 80 3.70 -8.58 0.45
N LYS A 81 4.68 -7.67 0.57
CA LYS A 81 4.64 -6.59 1.57
C LYS A 81 3.49 -5.63 1.29
N ILE A 82 3.28 -5.28 0.03
CA ILE A 82 2.17 -4.40 -0.37
C ILE A 82 0.82 -5.07 -0.17
N ILE A 83 0.68 -6.33 -0.56
CA ILE A 83 -0.55 -7.10 -0.33
C ILE A 83 -0.86 -7.13 1.17
N GLN A 84 0.10 -7.47 2.01
CA GLN A 84 -0.09 -7.52 3.46
C GLN A 84 -0.43 -6.14 4.04
N THR A 85 0.19 -5.06 3.54
CA THR A 85 -0.12 -3.70 3.96
C THR A 85 -1.55 -3.33 3.62
N LEU A 86 -2.01 -3.61 2.39
CA LEU A 86 -3.39 -3.34 1.98
C LEU A 86 -4.40 -4.18 2.77
N ILE A 87 -4.08 -5.45 3.07
CA ILE A 87 -4.94 -6.29 3.92
C ILE A 87 -5.06 -5.72 5.33
N LYS A 88 -3.97 -5.21 5.92
CA LYS A 88 -4.02 -4.54 7.23
C LYS A 88 -4.93 -3.31 7.20
N LEU A 89 -4.92 -2.53 6.12
CA LEU A 89 -5.78 -1.36 5.95
C LEU A 89 -7.27 -1.71 5.81
N LEU A 90 -7.63 -2.96 5.54
CA LEU A 90 -9.03 -3.40 5.55
C LEU A 90 -9.66 -3.35 6.96
N ASP A 91 -8.85 -3.34 8.02
CA ASP A 91 -9.33 -3.17 9.40
C ASP A 91 -9.14 -1.75 9.94
N ASP A 92 -8.81 -0.82 9.11
CA ASP A 92 -8.60 0.57 9.51
C ASP A 92 -9.85 1.15 10.19
N SER A 93 -9.65 2.07 11.15
CA SER A 93 -10.76 2.77 11.81
C SER A 93 -11.56 3.64 10.83
N ASP A 94 -10.89 4.22 9.82
CA ASP A 94 -11.50 5.06 8.81
C ASP A 94 -12.10 4.22 7.66
N GLY A 95 -13.43 4.33 7.48
CA GLY A 95 -14.16 3.60 6.44
C GLY A 95 -13.73 3.92 5.01
N GLY A 96 -13.29 5.16 4.76
CA GLY A 96 -12.77 5.58 3.47
C GLY A 96 -11.41 4.92 3.17
N VAL A 97 -10.52 4.86 4.16
CA VAL A 97 -9.24 4.16 4.06
C VAL A 97 -9.46 2.68 3.77
N ARG A 98 -10.36 2.03 4.52
CA ARG A 98 -10.75 0.61 4.25
C ARG A 98 -11.23 0.41 2.82
N GLY A 99 -12.16 1.27 2.37
CA GLY A 99 -12.75 1.18 1.04
C GLY A 99 -11.72 1.34 -0.06
N TYR A 100 -10.85 2.33 0.09
CA TYR A 100 -9.84 2.60 -0.93
C TYR A 100 -8.77 1.50 -0.99
N ALA A 101 -8.29 1.02 0.16
CA ALA A 101 -7.37 -0.13 0.21
C ALA A 101 -7.98 -1.38 -0.45
N HIS A 102 -9.27 -1.63 -0.23
CA HIS A 102 -9.97 -2.75 -0.86
C HIS A 102 -10.03 -2.63 -2.39
N ILE A 103 -10.34 -1.44 -2.91
CA ILE A 103 -10.36 -1.18 -4.35
C ILE A 103 -9.00 -1.49 -4.98
N ILE A 104 -7.92 -1.01 -4.36
CA ILE A 104 -6.56 -1.23 -4.87
C ILE A 104 -6.17 -2.71 -4.78
N LEU A 105 -6.48 -3.36 -3.67
CA LEU A 105 -6.20 -4.78 -3.47
C LEU A 105 -6.92 -5.64 -4.52
N LYS A 106 -8.22 -5.40 -4.75
CA LYS A 106 -8.99 -6.07 -5.80
C LYS A 106 -8.37 -5.89 -7.18
N LYS A 107 -8.09 -4.64 -7.54
CA LYS A 107 -7.51 -4.30 -8.85
C LYS A 107 -6.14 -4.97 -9.04
N GLY A 108 -5.28 -4.87 -8.04
CA GLY A 108 -3.92 -5.41 -8.10
C GLY A 108 -3.85 -6.93 -8.11
N THR A 109 -4.86 -7.61 -7.56
CA THR A 109 -4.96 -9.07 -7.51
C THR A 109 -5.87 -9.65 -8.60
N ASN A 110 -6.33 -8.82 -9.53
CA ASN A 110 -7.29 -9.19 -10.57
C ASN A 110 -8.59 -9.80 -10.02
N ASP A 111 -9.06 -9.25 -8.91
CA ASP A 111 -10.29 -9.68 -8.22
C ASP A 111 -10.30 -11.17 -7.82
N VAL A 112 -9.11 -11.75 -7.61
CA VAL A 112 -8.92 -13.18 -7.27
C VAL A 112 -9.68 -13.55 -6.01
N GLY A 113 -9.99 -12.54 -5.18
CA GLY A 113 -10.61 -12.75 -3.92
C GLY A 113 -12.03 -12.21 -3.86
N LYS A 114 -13.00 -12.97 -4.32
CA LYS A 114 -14.41 -12.77 -3.93
C LYS A 114 -14.59 -13.12 -2.44
N PHE A 115 -13.75 -12.54 -1.57
CA PHE A 115 -13.73 -12.88 -0.15
C PHE A 115 -14.84 -12.21 0.66
N GLY A 116 -15.78 -11.53 -0.01
CA GLY A 116 -16.95 -10.94 0.63
C GLY A 116 -16.65 -9.72 1.50
N PHE A 117 -15.53 -9.05 1.30
CA PHE A 117 -15.21 -7.84 2.06
C PHE A 117 -16.11 -6.68 1.62
N ASN A 118 -16.68 -6.00 2.62
CA ASN A 118 -17.37 -4.73 2.43
C ASN A 118 -16.90 -3.76 3.53
N PRO A 119 -16.38 -2.58 3.17
CA PRO A 119 -15.87 -1.61 4.16
C PRO A 119 -16.94 -1.09 5.13
N GLY A 120 -18.22 -1.18 4.74
CA GLY A 120 -19.37 -0.76 5.56
C GLY A 120 -19.94 -1.84 6.47
N HIS A 121 -19.52 -3.10 6.34
CA HIS A 121 -19.99 -4.18 7.22
C HIS A 121 -19.54 -3.96 8.67
N ASN A 122 -20.21 -4.63 9.60
CA ASN A 122 -19.80 -4.67 11.01
C ASN A 122 -18.39 -5.28 11.15
N LYS A 123 -17.79 -5.12 12.31
CA LYS A 123 -16.39 -5.55 12.54
C LYS A 123 -16.23 -7.07 12.39
N THR A 124 -17.19 -7.85 12.83
CA THR A 124 -17.13 -9.33 12.78
C THR A 124 -17.08 -9.84 11.34
N ASP A 125 -17.95 -9.31 10.47
CA ASP A 125 -18.01 -9.69 9.06
C ASP A 125 -16.76 -9.25 8.32
N ARG A 126 -16.26 -8.03 8.61
CA ARG A 126 -14.99 -7.58 8.04
C ARG A 126 -13.84 -8.49 8.44
N GLN A 127 -13.73 -8.86 9.72
CA GLN A 127 -12.68 -9.76 10.20
C GLN A 127 -12.74 -11.13 9.55
N ALA A 128 -13.92 -11.66 9.29
CA ALA A 128 -14.07 -12.92 8.56
C ALA A 128 -13.54 -12.83 7.13
N ALA A 129 -13.82 -11.69 6.44
CA ALA A 129 -13.31 -11.47 5.10
C ALA A 129 -11.78 -11.22 5.10
N ILE A 130 -11.25 -10.48 6.09
CA ILE A 130 -9.82 -10.23 6.25
C ILE A 130 -9.05 -11.54 6.50
N ARG A 131 -9.60 -12.46 7.28
CA ARG A 131 -8.99 -13.80 7.46
C ARG A 131 -8.86 -14.50 6.10
N ARG A 132 -9.90 -14.54 5.28
CA ARG A 132 -9.84 -15.13 3.93
C ARG A 132 -8.80 -14.48 3.03
N TRP A 133 -8.65 -13.15 3.11
CA TRP A 133 -7.58 -12.42 2.41
C TRP A 133 -6.19 -12.84 2.89
N ASN A 134 -5.99 -12.98 4.21
CA ASN A 134 -4.72 -13.42 4.78
C ASN A 134 -4.40 -14.88 4.41
N ASP A 135 -5.39 -15.78 4.46
CA ASP A 135 -5.23 -17.16 4.05
C ASP A 135 -4.80 -17.28 2.60
N TRP A 136 -5.44 -16.51 1.72
CA TRP A 136 -5.04 -16.42 0.32
C TRP A 136 -3.61 -15.86 0.17
N ALA A 137 -3.30 -14.75 0.83
CA ALA A 137 -1.99 -14.13 0.75
C ALA A 137 -0.85 -15.03 1.25
N SER A 138 -1.14 -15.91 2.23
CA SER A 138 -0.17 -16.88 2.73
C SER A 138 0.20 -17.97 1.70
N GLN A 139 -0.71 -18.23 0.76
CA GLN A 139 -0.52 -19.20 -0.33
C GLN A 139 0.17 -18.60 -1.54
N VAL A 140 0.24 -17.27 -1.64
CA VAL A 140 0.99 -16.59 -2.70
C VAL A 140 2.48 -16.75 -2.42
N THR A 141 3.15 -17.54 -3.23
CA THR A 141 4.58 -17.87 -3.10
C THR A 141 5.51 -16.80 -3.64
N ALA A 142 4.99 -15.61 -3.91
CA ALA A 142 5.79 -14.50 -4.43
C ALA A 142 6.90 -14.11 -3.45
N PRO A 143 8.15 -13.98 -3.92
CA PRO A 143 9.25 -13.51 -3.10
C PRO A 143 8.98 -12.07 -2.64
N LEU A 144 9.58 -11.68 -1.52
CA LEU A 144 9.65 -10.26 -1.16
C LEU A 144 10.39 -9.52 -2.27
N LEU A 145 10.04 -8.26 -2.52
CA LEU A 145 10.75 -7.44 -3.51
C LEU A 145 12.26 -7.41 -3.29
N SER A 146 12.71 -7.44 -2.03
CA SER A 146 14.12 -7.58 -1.66
C SER A 146 14.82 -8.75 -2.34
N ASP A 147 14.12 -9.86 -2.55
CA ASP A 147 14.69 -11.08 -3.12
C ASP A 147 14.91 -10.97 -4.64
N ASN A 148 14.14 -10.10 -5.29
CA ASN A 148 14.23 -9.87 -6.73
C ASN A 148 15.33 -8.88 -7.14
N PHE A 149 15.83 -8.05 -6.18
CA PHE A 149 16.85 -7.03 -6.47
C PHE A 149 18.28 -7.49 -6.27
N ILE A 150 18.49 -8.63 -5.60
CA ILE A 150 19.84 -9.20 -5.36
C ILE A 150 20.43 -9.80 -6.64
N LYS A 151 19.62 -10.08 -7.64
CA LYS A 151 20.15 -10.50 -8.95
C LYS A 151 20.62 -9.27 -9.74
N LYS A 152 21.86 -8.84 -9.43
CA LYS A 152 22.59 -7.94 -10.35
C LYS A 152 22.58 -8.57 -11.75
N PRO A 153 22.36 -7.77 -12.81
CA PRO A 153 22.56 -8.28 -14.15
C PRO A 153 24.00 -8.82 -14.24
N GLN A 154 24.13 -10.10 -14.52
CA GLN A 154 25.42 -10.66 -14.88
C GLN A 154 25.87 -9.93 -16.15
N LYS A 155 27.12 -9.42 -16.09
CA LYS A 155 27.77 -8.72 -17.19
C LYS A 155 27.91 -9.64 -18.39
#